data_35894a20dc84f1903eb178ac67c43841
#
_entry.id   35894a20dc84f1903eb178ac67c43841
#
_cell.length_a   1.000
_cell.length_b   1.000
_cell.length_c   1.000
_cell.angle_alpha   90.00
_cell.angle_beta   90.00
_cell.angle_gamma   90.00
#
_symmetry.space_group_name_H-M   'P 1'
#
loop_
_entity.id
_entity.type
_entity.pdbx_description
1 polymer ?
#
loop_
_entity_poly.entity_id
_entity_poly.type
_entity_poly.pdbx_seq_one_letter_code
_entity_poly.pdbx_strand_id
1 'polypeptide(L)'
;MKTAEKILKKKTVFREEMEKVLSERECSAVWKDAAGRLDGFLRRYSSLTEGVRMHTDSRILPAAAIYLSLKDAAGRETAFRIVEDACVKVCEPIAEKLKRLMKVPGMRGLFIKIWDPMPRKVFGAGNGFTNVFYPKTKNEYRMDVTSCPYFRYFTELGCPELTKIFCENDERIYG
;
A
#
# COMPACT_ATOMS: atom_id res chain seq x y z
N MET A 1 1.82 -2.99 -21.10
CA MET A 1 1.46 -3.71 -19.84
C MET A 1 2.72 -3.84 -18.98
N LYS A 2 2.66 -3.51 -17.69
CA LYS A 2 3.80 -3.75 -16.78
C LYS A 2 3.86 -5.26 -16.51
N THR A 3 5.00 -5.89 -16.70
CA THR A 3 5.17 -7.31 -16.32
C THR A 3 5.28 -7.45 -14.81
N ALA A 4 4.80 -8.56 -14.27
CA ALA A 4 4.89 -8.86 -12.82
C ALA A 4 6.33 -8.73 -12.30
N GLU A 5 7.29 -9.24 -13.05
CA GLU A 5 8.72 -9.14 -12.69
C GLU A 5 9.21 -7.69 -12.55
N LYS A 6 8.82 -6.79 -13.47
CA LYS A 6 9.19 -5.36 -13.40
C LYS A 6 8.59 -4.68 -12.17
N ILE A 7 7.40 -5.11 -11.74
CA ILE A 7 6.76 -4.57 -10.54
C ILE A 7 7.47 -5.10 -9.30
N LEU A 8 7.71 -6.42 -9.22
CA LEU A 8 8.37 -7.04 -8.07
C LEU A 8 9.82 -6.58 -7.92
N LYS A 9 10.53 -6.34 -9.01
CA LYS A 9 11.89 -5.77 -8.96
C LYS A 9 11.98 -4.46 -8.17
N LYS A 10 10.86 -3.73 -8.03
CA LYS A 10 10.78 -2.50 -7.22
C LYS A 10 10.37 -2.76 -5.76
N LYS A 11 10.16 -4.01 -5.38
CA LYS A 11 9.72 -4.43 -4.05
C LYS A 11 10.86 -5.08 -3.25
N THR A 12 12.09 -4.58 -3.41
CA THR A 12 13.30 -5.13 -2.77
C THR A 12 13.17 -5.23 -1.27
N VAL A 13 12.53 -4.23 -0.63
CA VAL A 13 12.33 -4.21 0.83
C VAL A 13 11.57 -5.44 1.31
N PHE A 14 10.54 -5.91 0.57
CA PHE A 14 9.83 -7.14 0.93
C PHE A 14 10.75 -8.35 0.89
N ARG A 15 11.64 -8.42 -0.11
CA ARG A 15 12.61 -9.50 -0.23
C ARG A 15 13.64 -9.44 0.89
N GLU A 16 14.14 -8.26 1.24
CA GLU A 16 15.04 -8.06 2.37
C GLU A 16 14.43 -8.52 3.70
N GLU A 17 13.14 -8.24 3.94
CA GLU A 17 12.47 -8.71 5.16
C GLU A 17 12.24 -10.23 5.16
N MET A 18 11.97 -10.83 3.99
CA MET A 18 11.89 -12.29 3.84
C MET A 18 13.23 -12.97 4.17
N GLU A 19 14.35 -12.43 3.68
CA GLU A 19 15.68 -12.98 3.85
C GLU A 19 16.18 -12.99 5.31
N LYS A 20 15.51 -12.25 6.20
CA LYS A 20 15.77 -12.31 7.65
C LYS A 20 15.17 -13.56 8.32
N VAL A 21 14.18 -14.17 7.70
CA VAL A 21 13.36 -15.24 8.29
C VAL A 21 13.45 -16.54 7.52
N LEU A 22 13.60 -16.45 6.20
CA LEU A 22 13.61 -17.58 5.28
C LEU A 22 14.99 -17.80 4.68
N SER A 23 15.31 -19.04 4.34
CA SER A 23 16.51 -19.35 3.58
C SER A 23 16.44 -18.75 2.16
N GLU A 24 17.60 -18.58 1.51
CA GLU A 24 17.67 -18.06 0.13
C GLU A 24 16.84 -18.90 -0.85
N ARG A 25 16.84 -20.23 -0.66
CA ARG A 25 16.04 -21.15 -1.49
C ARG A 25 14.54 -20.90 -1.33
N GLU A 26 14.06 -20.75 -0.09
CA GLU A 26 12.66 -20.46 0.21
C GLU A 26 12.27 -19.08 -0.32
N CYS A 27 13.09 -18.05 -0.09
CA CYS A 27 12.87 -16.71 -0.63
C CYS A 27 12.72 -16.72 -2.15
N SER A 28 13.60 -17.46 -2.85
CA SER A 28 13.54 -17.58 -4.30
C SER A 28 12.27 -18.29 -4.79
N ALA A 29 11.83 -19.33 -4.08
CA ALA A 29 10.60 -20.05 -4.40
C ALA A 29 9.37 -19.17 -4.19
N VAL A 30 9.28 -18.50 -3.03
CA VAL A 30 8.19 -17.54 -2.73
C VAL A 30 8.14 -16.42 -3.75
N TRP A 31 9.29 -15.86 -4.13
CA TRP A 31 9.35 -14.76 -5.10
C TRP A 31 8.88 -15.17 -6.48
N LYS A 32 9.24 -16.38 -6.90
CA LYS A 32 8.79 -16.97 -8.18
C LYS A 32 7.27 -17.20 -8.17
N ASP A 33 6.73 -17.75 -7.08
CA ASP A 33 5.28 -17.95 -6.94
C ASP A 33 4.53 -16.63 -6.93
N ALA A 34 5.03 -15.63 -6.17
CA ALA A 34 4.47 -14.29 -6.14
C ALA A 34 4.44 -13.63 -7.53
N ALA A 35 5.46 -13.85 -8.37
CA ALA A 35 5.47 -13.36 -9.74
C ALA A 35 4.36 -14.01 -10.59
N GLY A 36 4.15 -15.31 -10.45
CA GLY A 36 3.08 -16.04 -11.13
C GLY A 36 1.68 -15.56 -10.70
N ARG A 37 1.45 -15.40 -9.38
CA ARG A 37 0.20 -14.87 -8.83
C ARG A 37 -0.07 -13.44 -9.30
N LEU A 38 0.94 -12.59 -9.23
CA LEU A 38 0.82 -11.20 -9.66
C LEU A 38 0.46 -11.10 -11.14
N ASP A 39 1.06 -11.94 -11.98
CA ASP A 39 0.75 -11.97 -13.41
C ASP A 39 -0.71 -12.40 -13.65
N GLY A 40 -1.22 -13.39 -12.91
CA GLY A 40 -2.63 -13.77 -12.89
C GLY A 40 -3.56 -12.63 -12.45
N PHE A 41 -3.20 -11.93 -11.38
CA PHE A 41 -3.98 -10.80 -10.88
C PHE A 41 -4.01 -9.63 -11.88
N LEU A 42 -2.88 -9.28 -12.49
CA LEU A 42 -2.81 -8.23 -13.51
C LEU A 42 -3.69 -8.54 -14.73
N ARG A 43 -3.79 -9.81 -15.13
CA ARG A 43 -4.73 -10.24 -16.16
C ARG A 43 -6.18 -10.14 -15.71
N ARG A 44 -6.51 -10.67 -14.53
CA ARG A 44 -7.86 -10.63 -13.95
C ARG A 44 -8.42 -9.20 -13.84
N TYR A 45 -7.59 -8.26 -13.48
CA TYR A 45 -7.96 -6.86 -13.25
C TYR A 45 -7.56 -5.91 -14.39
N SER A 46 -7.28 -6.44 -15.59
CA SER A 46 -6.81 -5.65 -16.74
C SER A 46 -7.81 -4.61 -17.25
N SER A 47 -9.12 -4.84 -17.03
CA SER A 47 -10.21 -3.94 -17.45
C SER A 47 -10.47 -2.76 -16.50
N LEU A 48 -9.78 -2.69 -15.36
CA LEU A 48 -9.92 -1.56 -14.44
C LEU A 48 -9.42 -0.26 -15.08
N THR A 49 -10.07 0.86 -14.72
CA THR A 49 -9.66 2.19 -15.17
C THR A 49 -8.24 2.53 -14.72
N GLU A 50 -7.57 3.43 -15.43
CA GLU A 50 -6.19 3.84 -15.11
C GLU A 50 -6.06 4.37 -13.68
N GLY A 51 -7.04 5.15 -13.21
CA GLY A 51 -7.05 5.68 -11.85
C GLY A 51 -7.07 4.57 -10.79
N VAL A 52 -7.92 3.56 -10.94
CA VAL A 52 -7.95 2.40 -10.03
C VAL A 52 -6.65 1.60 -10.14
N ARG A 53 -6.13 1.41 -11.35
CA ARG A 53 -4.87 0.69 -11.60
C ARG A 53 -3.65 1.38 -11.00
N MET A 54 -3.70 2.67 -10.74
CA MET A 54 -2.65 3.38 -10.02
C MET A 54 -2.42 2.77 -8.63
N HIS A 55 -3.49 2.37 -7.93
CA HIS A 55 -3.41 1.72 -6.63
C HIS A 55 -3.24 0.20 -6.73
N THR A 56 -4.02 -0.46 -7.58
CA THR A 56 -4.00 -1.92 -7.68
C THR A 56 -2.67 -2.42 -8.21
N ASP A 57 -2.19 -1.96 -9.36
CA ASP A 57 -1.00 -2.49 -10.02
C ASP A 57 0.29 -2.19 -9.24
N SER A 58 0.33 -1.09 -8.51
CA SER A 58 1.56 -0.65 -7.83
C SER A 58 1.66 -1.05 -6.36
N ARG A 59 0.52 -1.31 -5.70
CA ARG A 59 0.46 -1.54 -4.25
C ARG A 59 -0.33 -2.78 -3.88
N ILE A 60 -1.63 -2.83 -4.22
CA ILE A 60 -2.55 -3.88 -3.75
C ILE A 60 -2.17 -5.25 -4.29
N LEU A 61 -2.11 -5.41 -5.62
CA LEU A 61 -1.85 -6.70 -6.25
C LEU A 61 -0.46 -7.27 -5.92
N PRO A 62 0.63 -6.45 -5.93
CA PRO A 62 1.94 -6.94 -5.51
C PRO A 62 1.98 -7.37 -4.04
N ALA A 63 1.38 -6.60 -3.14
CA ALA A 63 1.34 -6.95 -1.71
C ALA A 63 0.54 -8.24 -1.48
N ALA A 64 -0.62 -8.39 -2.11
CA ALA A 64 -1.41 -9.62 -2.04
C ALA A 64 -0.66 -10.83 -2.60
N ALA A 65 0.00 -10.69 -3.75
CA ALA A 65 0.76 -11.79 -4.35
C ALA A 65 1.90 -12.25 -3.44
N ILE A 66 2.69 -11.32 -2.89
CA ILE A 66 3.79 -11.61 -1.97
C ILE A 66 3.24 -12.26 -0.69
N TYR A 67 2.20 -11.68 -0.08
CA TYR A 67 1.60 -12.18 1.14
C TYR A 67 1.05 -13.61 1.00
N LEU A 68 0.28 -13.88 -0.05
CA LEU A 68 -0.30 -15.20 -0.27
C LEU A 68 0.76 -16.26 -0.53
N SER A 69 1.83 -15.93 -1.26
CA SER A 69 2.95 -16.83 -1.47
C SER A 69 3.73 -17.11 -0.19
N LEU A 70 3.93 -16.09 0.65
CA LEU A 70 4.52 -16.23 1.98
C LEU A 70 3.64 -17.06 2.90
N LYS A 71 2.32 -16.82 2.88
CA LYS A 71 1.35 -17.56 3.69
C LYS A 71 1.38 -19.04 3.41
N ASP A 72 1.48 -19.43 2.15
CA ASP A 72 1.56 -20.84 1.76
C ASP A 72 2.91 -21.48 2.15
N ALA A 73 4.01 -20.71 2.13
CA ALA A 73 5.34 -21.22 2.45
C ALA A 73 5.68 -21.21 3.95
N ALA A 74 5.25 -20.18 4.70
CA ALA A 74 5.71 -19.92 6.06
C ALA A 74 4.57 -19.72 7.08
N GLY A 75 3.32 -19.87 6.65
CA GLY A 75 2.15 -19.65 7.48
C GLY A 75 1.72 -18.19 7.59
N ARG A 76 0.47 -18.01 8.04
CA ARG A 76 -0.22 -16.70 8.04
C ARG A 76 0.48 -15.64 8.90
N GLU A 77 0.88 -16.01 10.10
CA GLU A 77 1.45 -15.07 11.07
C GLU A 77 2.81 -14.53 10.58
N THR A 78 3.68 -15.43 10.12
CA THR A 78 4.99 -15.07 9.55
C THR A 78 4.83 -14.20 8.31
N ALA A 79 3.91 -14.56 7.42
CA ALA A 79 3.62 -13.79 6.21
C ALA A 79 3.14 -12.37 6.53
N PHE A 80 2.21 -12.26 7.50
CA PHE A 80 1.67 -10.96 7.92
C PHE A 80 2.78 -10.05 8.47
N ARG A 81 3.60 -10.58 9.38
CA ARG A 81 4.71 -9.83 9.99
C ARG A 81 5.74 -9.36 8.95
N ILE A 82 6.15 -10.23 8.02
CA ILE A 82 7.11 -9.85 6.97
C ILE A 82 6.55 -8.72 6.10
N VAL A 83 5.27 -8.80 5.71
CA VAL A 83 4.63 -7.75 4.90
C VAL A 83 4.46 -6.45 5.68
N GLU A 84 4.10 -6.53 6.96
CA GLU A 84 3.98 -5.38 7.87
C GLU A 84 5.33 -4.67 8.03
N ASP A 85 6.39 -5.40 8.38
CA ASP A 85 7.75 -4.87 8.56
C ASP A 85 8.25 -4.20 7.27
N ALA A 86 8.03 -4.83 6.11
CA ALA A 86 8.39 -4.25 4.83
C ALA A 86 7.62 -2.95 4.54
N CYS A 87 6.33 -2.91 4.83
CA CYS A 87 5.51 -1.72 4.64
C CYS A 87 5.92 -0.58 5.59
N VAL A 88 6.19 -0.88 6.85
CA VAL A 88 6.72 0.08 7.84
C VAL A 88 8.03 0.67 7.36
N LYS A 89 8.99 -0.18 6.96
CA LYS A 89 10.32 0.25 6.47
C LYS A 89 10.23 1.16 5.24
N VAL A 90 9.24 0.95 4.38
CA VAL A 90 8.99 1.83 3.22
C VAL A 90 8.40 3.18 3.64
N CYS A 91 7.52 3.19 4.63
CA CYS A 91 6.80 4.40 5.05
C CYS A 91 7.59 5.28 6.04
N GLU A 92 8.44 4.69 6.86
CA GLU A 92 9.17 5.38 7.93
C GLU A 92 10.00 6.59 7.45
N PRO A 93 10.80 6.51 6.37
CA PRO A 93 11.53 7.67 5.86
C PRO A 93 10.62 8.83 5.43
N ILE A 94 9.44 8.52 4.93
CA ILE A 94 8.44 9.52 4.50
C ILE A 94 7.84 10.18 5.73
N ALA A 95 7.44 9.39 6.72
CA ALA A 95 6.89 9.86 7.99
C ALA A 95 7.89 10.77 8.72
N GLU A 96 9.15 10.35 8.83
CA GLU A 96 10.22 11.13 9.46
C GLU A 96 10.47 12.47 8.75
N LYS A 97 10.49 12.45 7.39
CA LYS A 97 10.64 13.67 6.61
C LYS A 97 9.48 14.64 6.85
N LEU A 98 8.25 14.11 6.87
CA LEU A 98 7.06 14.92 7.11
C LEU A 98 7.05 15.47 8.53
N LYS A 99 7.35 14.66 9.54
CA LYS A 99 7.48 15.09 10.95
C LYS A 99 8.50 16.22 11.11
N ARG A 100 9.67 16.13 10.44
CA ARG A 100 10.68 17.20 10.45
C ARG A 100 10.15 18.48 9.81
N LEU A 101 9.46 18.37 8.67
CA LEU A 101 8.87 19.49 7.98
C LEU A 101 7.82 20.20 8.85
N MET A 102 6.98 19.43 9.56
CA MET A 102 5.92 19.97 10.41
C MET A 102 6.44 20.70 11.67
N LYS A 103 7.73 20.53 12.04
CA LYS A 103 8.38 21.29 13.13
C LYS A 103 8.77 22.72 12.73
N VAL A 104 8.81 23.03 11.44
CA VAL A 104 9.14 24.38 10.97
C VAL A 104 7.95 25.32 11.24
N PRO A 105 8.17 26.48 11.90
CA PRO A 105 7.10 27.42 12.19
C PRO A 105 6.29 27.81 10.93
N GLY A 106 4.97 27.77 11.04
CA GLY A 106 4.05 28.10 9.94
C GLY A 106 3.83 26.98 8.92
N MET A 107 4.70 25.94 8.88
CA MET A 107 4.64 24.88 7.87
C MET A 107 3.37 24.05 8.01
N ARG A 108 2.90 23.76 9.23
CA ARG A 108 1.66 23.03 9.45
C ARG A 108 0.45 23.73 8.82
N GLY A 109 0.32 25.03 9.02
CA GLY A 109 -0.77 25.80 8.41
C GLY A 109 -0.67 25.86 6.88
N LEU A 110 0.55 26.02 6.35
CA LEU A 110 0.79 25.96 4.91
C LEU A 110 0.43 24.59 4.34
N PHE A 111 0.84 23.52 4.99
CA PHE A 111 0.54 22.14 4.60
C PHE A 111 -0.98 21.92 4.52
N ILE A 112 -1.74 22.27 5.55
CA ILE A 112 -3.19 22.17 5.54
C ILE A 112 -3.81 23.00 4.40
N LYS A 113 -3.24 24.17 4.12
CA LYS A 113 -3.72 25.06 3.06
C LYS A 113 -3.58 24.44 1.66
N ILE A 114 -2.45 23.77 1.38
CA ILE A 114 -2.13 23.20 0.05
C ILE A 114 -2.55 21.75 -0.11
N TRP A 115 -2.93 21.07 0.97
CA TRP A 115 -3.17 19.61 0.99
C TRP A 115 -4.45 19.19 0.25
N ASP A 116 -5.50 19.98 0.28
CA ASP A 116 -6.84 19.60 -0.22
C ASP A 116 -6.88 19.03 -1.66
N PRO A 117 -6.17 19.60 -2.65
CA PRO A 117 -6.21 19.06 -4.02
C PRO A 117 -5.62 17.66 -4.17
N MET A 118 -4.63 17.30 -3.37
CA MET A 118 -3.92 16.02 -3.49
C MET A 118 -4.79 14.84 -3.03
N PRO A 119 -5.40 14.84 -1.83
CA PRO A 119 -6.32 13.78 -1.43
C PRO A 119 -7.50 13.62 -2.39
N ARG A 120 -8.10 14.72 -2.87
CA ARG A 120 -9.20 14.64 -3.85
C ARG A 120 -8.78 13.99 -5.16
N LYS A 121 -7.54 14.21 -5.59
CA LYS A 121 -6.99 13.59 -6.80
C LYS A 121 -6.61 12.13 -6.58
N VAL A 122 -5.92 11.82 -5.48
CA VAL A 122 -5.38 10.47 -5.22
C VAL A 122 -6.44 9.52 -4.70
N PHE A 123 -7.32 10.01 -3.82
CA PHE A 123 -8.38 9.21 -3.19
C PHE A 123 -9.77 9.55 -3.73
N GLY A 124 -9.87 10.08 -4.93
CA GLY A 124 -11.14 10.42 -5.56
C GLY A 124 -11.86 9.20 -6.17
N ALA A 125 -13.12 9.44 -6.59
CA ALA A 125 -13.98 8.40 -7.19
C ALA A 125 -13.35 7.76 -8.45
N GLY A 126 -12.62 8.52 -9.26
CA GLY A 126 -11.90 8.01 -10.43
C GLY A 126 -10.83 6.97 -10.10
N ASN A 127 -10.36 6.93 -8.84
CA ASN A 127 -9.38 5.98 -8.33
C ASN A 127 -10.01 4.86 -7.46
N GLY A 128 -11.36 4.77 -7.46
CA GLY A 128 -12.10 3.71 -6.80
C GLY A 128 -12.44 3.97 -5.34
N PHE A 129 -12.24 5.19 -4.84
CA PHE A 129 -12.64 5.59 -3.49
C PHE A 129 -13.99 6.30 -3.48
N THR A 130 -14.71 6.16 -2.38
CA THR A 130 -15.85 7.03 -2.04
C THR A 130 -15.54 7.70 -0.73
N ASN A 131 -15.62 9.05 -0.73
CA ASN A 131 -15.23 9.85 0.43
C ASN A 131 -16.27 10.91 0.73
N VAL A 132 -16.35 11.27 2.02
CA VAL A 132 -17.02 12.48 2.49
C VAL A 132 -15.94 13.49 2.86
N PHE A 133 -15.92 14.62 2.17
CA PHE A 133 -14.98 15.71 2.46
C PHE A 133 -15.68 16.77 3.30
N TYR A 134 -15.07 17.12 4.43
CA TYR A 134 -15.59 18.16 5.33
C TYR A 134 -14.99 19.53 5.01
N PRO A 135 -15.66 20.63 5.41
CA PRO A 135 -15.10 21.96 5.27
C PRO A 135 -13.73 22.08 5.96
N LYS A 136 -12.74 22.53 5.22
CA LYS A 136 -11.39 22.75 5.72
C LYS A 136 -11.34 23.97 6.65
N THR A 137 -10.67 23.84 7.78
CA THR A 137 -10.36 24.94 8.71
C THR A 137 -8.88 25.34 8.62
N LYS A 138 -8.46 26.33 9.41
CA LYS A 138 -7.04 26.70 9.52
C LYS A 138 -6.16 25.62 10.14
N ASN A 139 -6.77 24.75 10.99
CA ASN A 139 -6.05 23.79 11.80
C ASN A 139 -6.39 22.33 11.49
N GLU A 140 -7.38 22.10 10.61
CA GLU A 140 -7.90 20.75 10.37
C GLU A 140 -8.27 20.58 8.90
N TYR A 141 -7.88 19.43 8.38
CA TYR A 141 -8.40 18.84 7.15
C TYR A 141 -8.98 17.47 7.49
N ARG A 142 -10.24 17.27 7.16
CA ARG A 142 -10.95 16.02 7.46
C ARG A 142 -11.62 15.45 6.23
N MET A 143 -11.47 14.14 6.04
CA MET A 143 -12.25 13.35 5.11
C MET A 143 -12.53 11.97 5.70
N ASP A 144 -13.70 11.42 5.45
CA ASP A 144 -14.03 10.04 5.77
C ASP A 144 -14.02 9.21 4.50
N VAL A 145 -13.32 8.08 4.52
CA VAL A 145 -13.30 7.11 3.41
C VAL A 145 -14.40 6.09 3.66
N THR A 146 -15.48 6.13 2.86
CA THR A 146 -16.64 5.24 3.00
C THR A 146 -16.54 3.99 2.12
N SER A 147 -15.73 4.04 1.05
CA SER A 147 -15.35 2.89 0.24
C SER A 147 -13.89 2.99 -0.17
N CYS A 148 -13.14 1.90 0.03
CA CYS A 148 -11.71 1.84 -0.17
C CYS A 148 -11.33 0.67 -1.10
N PRO A 149 -10.58 0.90 -2.19
CA PRO A 149 -10.15 -0.15 -3.09
C PRO A 149 -9.20 -1.16 -2.42
N TYR A 150 -8.43 -0.73 -1.40
CA TYR A 150 -7.57 -1.66 -0.65
C TYR A 150 -8.41 -2.72 0.07
N PHE A 151 -9.41 -2.30 0.85
CA PHE A 151 -10.31 -3.24 1.53
C PHE A 151 -11.04 -4.15 0.54
N ARG A 152 -11.59 -3.58 -0.54
CA ARG A 152 -12.30 -4.33 -1.58
C ARG A 152 -11.42 -5.40 -2.20
N TYR A 153 -10.28 -5.03 -2.78
CA TYR A 153 -9.47 -5.96 -3.53
C TYR A 153 -8.71 -6.96 -2.65
N PHE A 154 -8.27 -6.57 -1.45
CA PHE A 154 -7.71 -7.54 -0.51
C PHE A 154 -8.74 -8.57 -0.06
N THR A 155 -10.01 -8.17 0.13
CA THR A 155 -11.11 -9.10 0.43
C THR A 155 -11.37 -10.03 -0.75
N GLU A 156 -11.47 -9.51 -1.97
CA GLU A 156 -11.66 -10.30 -3.19
C GLU A 156 -10.50 -11.30 -3.45
N LEU A 157 -9.30 -10.99 -2.99
CA LEU A 157 -8.10 -11.82 -3.12
C LEU A 157 -7.89 -12.78 -1.93
N GLY A 158 -8.75 -12.74 -0.91
CA GLY A 158 -8.68 -13.63 0.26
C GLY A 158 -7.62 -13.25 1.29
N CYS A 159 -7.24 -11.97 1.35
CA CYS A 159 -6.27 -11.43 2.31
C CYS A 159 -6.72 -10.07 2.91
N PRO A 160 -7.97 -9.97 3.46
CA PRO A 160 -8.52 -8.70 3.95
C PRO A 160 -7.71 -8.09 5.10
N GLU A 161 -6.97 -8.92 5.86
CA GLU A 161 -6.09 -8.49 6.94
C GLU A 161 -5.01 -7.51 6.51
N LEU A 162 -4.58 -7.55 5.25
CA LEU A 162 -3.60 -6.61 4.72
C LEU A 162 -4.09 -5.16 4.74
N THR A 163 -5.40 -4.94 4.69
CA THR A 163 -5.97 -3.58 4.75
C THR A 163 -5.50 -2.83 5.99
N LYS A 164 -5.43 -3.50 7.13
CA LYS A 164 -4.96 -2.92 8.39
C LYS A 164 -3.56 -2.32 8.25
N ILE A 165 -2.63 -3.04 7.62
CA ILE A 165 -1.25 -2.57 7.41
C ILE A 165 -1.22 -1.23 6.65
N PHE A 166 -2.04 -1.11 5.60
CA PHE A 166 -2.08 0.11 4.79
C PHE A 166 -2.75 1.28 5.52
N CYS A 167 -3.80 1.02 6.32
CA CYS A 167 -4.43 2.04 7.16
C CYS A 167 -3.47 2.55 8.24
N GLU A 168 -2.77 1.65 8.94
CA GLU A 168 -1.80 2.01 9.97
C GLU A 168 -0.59 2.78 9.40
N ASN A 169 -0.20 2.51 8.15
CA ASN A 169 0.84 3.29 7.49
C ASN A 169 0.38 4.71 7.15
N ASP A 170 -0.87 4.91 6.77
CA ASP A 170 -1.43 6.25 6.56
C ASP A 170 -1.46 7.02 7.89
N GLU A 171 -1.88 6.39 8.99
CA GLU A 171 -1.82 6.98 10.32
C GLU A 171 -0.38 7.32 10.74
N ARG A 172 0.57 6.43 10.46
CA ARG A 172 2.01 6.63 10.77
C ARG A 172 2.61 7.83 10.03
N ILE A 173 2.15 8.08 8.80
CA ILE A 173 2.65 9.18 7.96
C ILE A 173 1.95 10.50 8.30
N TYR A 174 0.64 10.48 8.55
CA TYR A 174 -0.20 11.68 8.62
C TYR A 174 -0.82 11.94 10.00
N GLY A 175 -0.73 10.98 10.93
CA GLY A 175 -1.28 11.04 12.29
C GLY A 175 -0.48 11.87 13.30
#